data_ac38d259c999579404cbd8085ed6cd3b
#
_entry.id   ac38d259c999579404cbd8085ed6cd3b
#
_cell.length_a   1.000
_cell.length_b   1.000
_cell.length_c   1.000
_cell.angle_alpha   90.00
_cell.angle_beta   90.00
_cell.angle_gamma   90.00
#
_symmetry.space_group_name_H-M   'P 1'
#
loop_
_entity.id
_entity.type
_entity.pdbx_description
1 polymer ?
#
loop_
_entity_poly.entity_id
_entity_poly.type
_entity_poly.pdbx_seq_one_letter_code
_entity_poly.pdbx_strand_id
1 'polypeptide(L)'
;MTLEEGLPSADLIVLATPVDTIPLLTVKILNRIAPHQVVMDTGSIKGELCEVVAMHARRGRFVATHPMWGTEYSGPDAASRGAFAGRTAVICERERSDRDAVETVERLYGALGMPLVSMEPEEHDLHTAYVSHISHVTSFALALTVLEKEREEQHIF
;
A
#
# COMPACT_ATOMS: atom_id res chain seq x y z
N MET A 1 16.50 -11.24 12.12
CA MET A 1 17.12 -10.83 10.84
C MET A 1 16.88 -9.35 10.66
N THR A 2 17.91 -8.57 10.52
CA THR A 2 17.80 -7.12 10.23
C THR A 2 17.56 -6.89 8.73
N LEU A 3 17.23 -5.65 8.34
CA LEU A 3 17.11 -5.27 6.93
C LEU A 3 18.44 -5.52 6.19
N GLU A 4 19.54 -5.18 6.81
CA GLU A 4 20.88 -5.33 6.26
C GLU A 4 21.27 -6.80 6.01
N GLU A 5 20.81 -7.70 6.86
CA GLU A 5 21.06 -9.15 6.71
C GLU A 5 20.17 -9.80 5.64
N GLY A 6 18.92 -9.33 5.52
CA GLY A 6 17.94 -9.93 4.59
C GLY A 6 18.07 -9.40 3.17
N LEU A 7 18.44 -8.14 2.99
CA LEU A 7 18.44 -7.47 1.69
C LEU A 7 19.26 -8.20 0.61
N PRO A 8 20.49 -8.70 0.87
CA PRO A 8 21.29 -9.34 -0.16
C PRO A 8 20.71 -10.65 -0.72
N SER A 9 19.80 -11.28 -0.02
CA SER A 9 19.18 -12.58 -0.42
C SER A 9 17.78 -12.45 -1.02
N ALA A 10 17.25 -11.23 -1.11
CA ALA A 10 15.91 -10.98 -1.61
C ALA A 10 15.93 -10.59 -3.09
N ASP A 11 15.09 -11.19 -3.91
CA ASP A 11 14.84 -10.73 -5.29
C ASP A 11 13.75 -9.65 -5.33
N LEU A 12 12.76 -9.77 -4.45
CA LEU A 12 11.67 -8.81 -4.29
C LEU A 12 11.56 -8.35 -2.83
N ILE A 13 11.54 -7.05 -2.63
CA ILE A 13 11.37 -6.40 -1.33
C ILE A 13 9.98 -5.77 -1.26
N VAL A 14 9.16 -6.21 -0.32
CA VAL A 14 7.80 -5.69 -0.11
C VAL A 14 7.78 -4.81 1.13
N LEU A 15 7.43 -3.55 0.97
CA LEU A 15 7.26 -2.58 2.05
C LEU A 15 5.81 -2.61 2.54
N ALA A 16 5.58 -3.25 3.66
CA ALA A 16 4.28 -3.38 4.32
C ALA A 16 4.32 -2.80 5.75
N THR A 17 5.04 -1.72 5.93
CA THR A 17 5.15 -0.95 7.18
C THR A 17 4.09 0.16 7.22
N PRO A 18 3.89 0.86 8.38
CA PRO A 18 3.00 2.01 8.44
C PRO A 18 3.30 3.02 7.33
N VAL A 19 2.24 3.58 6.73
CA VAL A 19 2.30 4.37 5.50
C VAL A 19 3.24 5.58 5.58
N ASP A 20 3.32 6.22 6.74
CA ASP A 20 4.19 7.36 7.03
C ASP A 20 5.69 7.00 7.03
N THR A 21 6.02 5.73 7.20
CA THR A 21 7.42 5.25 7.20
C THR A 21 7.91 4.83 5.82
N ILE A 22 7.00 4.52 4.89
CA ILE A 22 7.30 3.94 3.58
C ILE A 22 8.20 4.85 2.73
N PRO A 23 7.95 6.18 2.59
CA PRO A 23 8.76 7.02 1.72
C PRO A 23 10.26 7.00 2.07
N LEU A 24 10.57 7.25 3.33
CA LEU A 24 11.97 7.25 3.80
C LEU A 24 12.61 5.86 3.71
N LEU A 25 11.86 4.81 4.04
CA LEU A 25 12.34 3.44 3.96
C LEU A 25 12.60 3.02 2.51
N THR A 26 11.75 3.43 1.56
CA THR A 26 11.94 3.18 0.14
C THR A 26 13.25 3.76 -0.34
N VAL A 27 13.55 5.03 -0.06
CA VAL A 27 14.82 5.68 -0.43
C VAL A 27 16.01 4.95 0.21
N LYS A 28 15.91 4.61 1.49
CA LYS A 28 16.97 3.87 2.20
C LYS A 28 17.27 2.52 1.54
N ILE A 29 16.24 1.80 1.09
CA ILE A 29 16.37 0.51 0.43
C ILE A 29 16.89 0.68 -0.99
N LEU A 30 16.36 1.59 -1.78
CA LEU A 30 16.81 1.86 -3.14
C LEU A 30 18.30 2.23 -3.21
N ASN A 31 18.84 2.90 -2.18
CA ASN A 31 20.26 3.18 -2.08
C ASN A 31 21.14 1.93 -1.92
N ARG A 32 20.56 0.79 -1.51
CA ARG A 32 21.30 -0.41 -1.12
C ARG A 32 21.07 -1.62 -2.01
N ILE A 33 19.95 -1.66 -2.75
CA ILE A 33 19.60 -2.83 -3.59
C ILE A 33 20.62 -3.06 -4.70
N ALA A 34 20.75 -4.30 -5.13
CA ALA A 34 21.44 -4.68 -6.36
C ALA A 34 20.56 -4.36 -7.60
N PRO A 35 21.15 -4.26 -8.81
CA PRO A 35 20.41 -3.89 -10.02
C PRO A 35 19.26 -4.83 -10.39
N HIS A 36 19.30 -6.10 -10.00
CA HIS A 36 18.26 -7.10 -10.29
C HIS A 36 17.10 -7.10 -9.29
N GLN A 37 17.31 -6.52 -8.10
CA GLN A 37 16.30 -6.52 -7.05
C GLN A 37 15.17 -5.54 -7.34
N VAL A 38 13.96 -5.91 -6.98
CA VAL A 38 12.75 -5.12 -7.15
C VAL A 38 12.21 -4.70 -5.78
N VAL A 39 11.76 -3.47 -5.68
CA VAL A 39 11.09 -2.93 -4.48
C VAL A 39 9.65 -2.61 -4.83
N MET A 40 8.71 -3.00 -3.98
CA MET A 40 7.31 -2.58 -4.06
C MET A 40 6.79 -2.20 -2.68
N ASP A 41 5.72 -1.44 -2.63
CA ASP A 41 5.03 -1.12 -1.40
C ASP A 41 3.57 -1.58 -1.40
N THR A 42 2.94 -1.54 -0.23
CA THR A 42 1.51 -1.84 -0.06
C THR A 42 0.75 -0.69 0.58
N GLY A 43 1.35 0.49 0.62
CA GLY A 43 0.78 1.66 1.26
C GLY A 43 -0.49 2.18 0.59
N SER A 44 -1.34 2.83 1.37
CA SER A 44 -2.63 3.35 0.90
C SER A 44 -2.56 4.78 0.32
N ILE A 45 -1.40 5.42 0.31
CA ILE A 45 -1.16 6.75 -0.26
C ILE A 45 0.01 6.65 -1.23
N LYS A 46 -0.10 7.26 -2.41
CA LYS A 46 0.91 7.13 -3.50
C LYS A 46 1.57 8.45 -3.86
N GLY A 47 0.87 9.58 -3.77
CA GLY A 47 1.39 10.88 -4.22
C GLY A 47 2.73 11.23 -3.60
N GLU A 48 2.79 11.36 -2.28
CA GLU A 48 4.03 11.68 -1.55
C GLU A 48 5.15 10.65 -1.82
N LEU A 49 4.81 9.37 -1.81
CA LEU A 49 5.79 8.29 -2.04
C LEU A 49 6.41 8.39 -3.44
N CYS A 50 5.61 8.56 -4.48
CA CYS A 50 6.06 8.71 -5.86
C CYS A 50 6.91 9.97 -6.05
N GLU A 51 6.52 11.09 -5.42
CA GLU A 51 7.29 12.34 -5.44
C GLU A 51 8.68 12.16 -4.80
N VAL A 52 8.74 11.58 -3.61
CA VAL A 52 10.00 11.36 -2.87
C VAL A 52 11.00 10.52 -3.67
N VAL A 53 10.53 9.52 -4.41
CA VAL A 53 11.40 8.64 -5.21
C VAL A 53 11.60 9.12 -6.64
N ALA A 54 10.91 10.17 -7.08
CA ALA A 54 10.83 10.58 -8.49
C ALA A 54 12.19 10.76 -9.17
N MET A 55 13.16 11.35 -8.47
CA MET A 55 14.50 11.65 -8.99
C MET A 55 15.57 10.65 -8.52
N HIS A 56 15.16 9.56 -7.88
CA HIS A 56 16.12 8.57 -7.38
C HIS A 56 16.78 7.81 -8.55
N ALA A 57 18.11 7.63 -8.51
CA ALA A 57 18.87 6.97 -9.58
C ALA A 57 18.37 5.52 -9.90
N ARG A 58 17.75 4.87 -8.93
CA ARG A 58 17.16 3.53 -9.08
C ARG A 58 15.63 3.56 -9.05
N ARG A 59 14.99 4.67 -9.48
CA ARG A 59 13.53 4.79 -9.54
C ARG A 59 12.90 3.64 -10.31
N GLY A 60 13.50 3.21 -11.41
CA GLY A 60 13.00 2.09 -12.23
C GLY A 60 12.86 0.77 -11.47
N ARG A 61 13.60 0.56 -10.39
CA ARG A 61 13.50 -0.68 -9.57
C ARG A 61 12.41 -0.64 -8.52
N PHE A 62 11.67 0.47 -8.41
CA PHE A 62 10.54 0.62 -7.51
C PHE A 62 9.22 0.60 -8.28
N VAL A 63 8.29 -0.24 -7.85
CA VAL A 63 6.91 -0.31 -8.36
C VAL A 63 5.97 0.12 -7.26
N ALA A 64 5.36 1.29 -7.42
CA ALA A 64 4.40 1.83 -6.46
C ALA A 64 3.08 1.07 -6.55
N THR A 65 2.64 0.42 -5.47
CA THR A 65 1.43 -0.39 -5.49
C THR A 65 0.52 -0.16 -4.29
N HIS A 66 -0.74 -0.51 -4.45
CA HIS A 66 -1.71 -0.57 -3.36
C HIS A 66 -2.67 -1.74 -3.57
N PRO A 67 -2.51 -2.86 -2.84
CA PRO A 67 -3.54 -3.90 -2.79
C PRO A 67 -4.74 -3.36 -2.00
N MET A 68 -5.89 -3.23 -2.66
CA MET A 68 -7.13 -2.67 -2.08
C MET A 68 -7.78 -3.67 -1.11
N TRP A 69 -7.00 -4.03 -0.09
CA TRP A 69 -7.40 -4.94 0.97
C TRP A 69 -6.75 -4.52 2.31
N GLY A 70 -7.55 -4.51 3.34
CA GLY A 70 -7.13 -4.27 4.72
C GLY A 70 -8.31 -4.44 5.67
N THR A 71 -8.02 -4.54 6.95
CA THR A 71 -8.99 -4.51 8.04
C THR A 71 -8.55 -3.47 9.05
N GLU A 72 -9.40 -3.15 10.03
CA GLU A 72 -9.09 -2.28 11.16
C GLU A 72 -8.05 -2.88 12.12
N TYR A 73 -7.76 -4.16 12.00
CA TYR A 73 -6.77 -4.86 12.82
C TYR A 73 -5.38 -4.75 12.21
N SER A 74 -4.36 -4.73 13.05
CA SER A 74 -2.96 -4.63 12.65
C SER A 74 -2.12 -5.78 13.24
N GLY A 75 -0.94 -5.97 12.65
CA GLY A 75 0.01 -6.98 13.08
C GLY A 75 -0.22 -8.37 12.45
N PRO A 76 0.69 -9.31 12.71
CA PRO A 76 0.69 -10.63 12.08
C PRO A 76 -0.55 -11.46 12.36
N ASP A 77 -1.17 -11.28 13.53
CA ASP A 77 -2.36 -12.02 13.95
C ASP A 77 -3.63 -11.61 13.17
N ALA A 78 -3.61 -10.44 12.53
CA ALA A 78 -4.67 -9.98 11.66
C ALA A 78 -4.60 -10.58 10.24
N ALA A 79 -3.57 -11.35 9.92
CA ALA A 79 -3.40 -11.93 8.60
C ALA A 79 -4.47 -12.98 8.31
N SER A 80 -5.14 -12.83 7.14
CA SER A 80 -6.17 -13.76 6.67
C SER A 80 -5.73 -14.42 5.37
N ARG A 81 -5.74 -15.76 5.34
CA ARG A 81 -5.41 -16.52 4.13
C ARG A 81 -6.52 -16.35 3.09
N GLY A 82 -6.11 -16.22 1.82
CA GLY A 82 -7.05 -16.06 0.70
C GLY A 82 -7.76 -14.71 0.62
N ALA A 83 -7.42 -13.76 1.49
CA ALA A 83 -8.06 -12.45 1.56
C ALA A 83 -7.89 -11.59 0.31
N PHE A 84 -6.86 -11.86 -0.50
CA PHE A 84 -6.51 -11.07 -1.68
C PHE A 84 -7.27 -11.45 -2.96
N ALA A 85 -7.69 -12.72 -3.08
CA ALA A 85 -8.33 -13.22 -4.30
C ALA A 85 -9.57 -12.40 -4.69
N GLY A 86 -9.61 -11.91 -5.93
CA GLY A 86 -10.68 -11.06 -6.46
C GLY A 86 -10.66 -9.61 -5.97
N ARG A 87 -9.70 -9.21 -5.12
CA ARG A 87 -9.50 -7.82 -4.72
C ARG A 87 -8.58 -7.12 -5.71
N THR A 88 -8.87 -5.87 -6.02
CA THR A 88 -8.05 -5.08 -6.95
C THR A 88 -6.71 -4.70 -6.31
N ALA A 89 -5.63 -4.74 -7.09
CA ALA A 89 -4.40 -4.04 -6.76
C ALA A 89 -4.16 -2.92 -7.77
N VAL A 90 -3.70 -1.77 -7.28
CA VAL A 90 -3.35 -0.62 -8.11
C VAL A 90 -1.84 -0.55 -8.29
N ILE A 91 -1.39 -0.23 -9.49
CA ILE A 91 0.01 0.14 -9.81
C ILE A 91 0.00 1.60 -10.25
N CYS A 92 0.77 2.44 -9.55
CA CYS A 92 0.92 3.85 -9.90
C CYS A 92 2.22 4.11 -10.65
N GLU A 93 2.22 5.11 -11.55
CA GLU A 93 3.37 5.49 -12.39
C GLU A 93 4.06 4.27 -13.05
N ARG A 94 3.29 3.34 -13.58
CA ARG A 94 3.77 2.09 -14.17
C ARG A 94 4.92 2.31 -15.16
N GLU A 95 4.82 3.37 -15.96
CA GLU A 95 5.79 3.72 -17.01
C GLU A 95 7.13 4.23 -16.47
N ARG A 96 7.21 4.58 -15.20
CA ARG A 96 8.45 5.01 -14.53
C ARG A 96 9.23 3.85 -13.92
N SER A 97 8.65 2.65 -13.93
CA SER A 97 9.30 1.44 -13.43
C SER A 97 9.87 0.61 -14.59
N ASP A 98 10.98 -0.05 -14.36
CA ASP A 98 11.59 -0.94 -15.34
C ASP A 98 10.62 -2.08 -15.68
N ARG A 99 10.60 -2.48 -16.93
CA ARG A 99 9.65 -3.49 -17.43
C ARG A 99 9.70 -4.80 -16.64
N ASP A 100 10.90 -5.31 -16.35
CA ASP A 100 11.10 -6.55 -15.60
C ASP A 100 10.67 -6.43 -14.12
N ALA A 101 10.80 -5.23 -13.53
CA ALA A 101 10.31 -4.94 -12.20
C ALA A 101 8.76 -4.98 -12.16
N VAL A 102 8.11 -4.34 -13.12
CA VAL A 102 6.65 -4.38 -13.27
C VAL A 102 6.17 -5.82 -13.48
N GLU A 103 6.77 -6.57 -14.43
CA GLU A 103 6.42 -7.97 -14.69
C GLU A 103 6.57 -8.87 -13.45
N THR A 104 7.53 -8.57 -12.58
CA THR A 104 7.72 -9.30 -11.31
C THR A 104 6.57 -9.06 -10.35
N VAL A 105 6.13 -7.82 -10.21
CA VAL A 105 5.00 -7.43 -9.35
C VAL A 105 3.67 -7.92 -9.93
N GLU A 106 3.49 -7.82 -11.24
CA GLU A 106 2.29 -8.34 -11.93
C GLU A 106 2.14 -9.86 -11.73
N ARG A 107 3.23 -10.61 -11.80
CA ARG A 107 3.23 -12.06 -11.52
C ARG A 107 2.85 -12.36 -10.07
N LEU A 108 3.33 -11.57 -9.11
CA LEU A 108 2.95 -11.73 -7.71
C LEU A 108 1.44 -11.53 -7.52
N TYR A 109 0.90 -10.41 -8.00
CA TYR A 109 -0.52 -10.12 -7.87
C TYR A 109 -1.40 -11.11 -8.66
N GLY A 110 -0.93 -11.54 -9.83
CA GLY A 110 -1.59 -12.60 -10.60
C GLY A 110 -1.66 -13.93 -9.84
N ALA A 111 -0.59 -14.32 -9.17
CA ALA A 111 -0.55 -15.52 -8.32
C ALA A 111 -1.48 -15.42 -7.09
N LEU A 112 -1.71 -14.20 -6.60
CA LEU A 112 -2.66 -13.91 -5.52
C LEU A 112 -4.12 -13.80 -6.02
N GLY A 113 -4.36 -13.87 -7.34
CA GLY A 113 -5.69 -13.73 -7.94
C GLY A 113 -6.24 -12.31 -7.89
N MET A 114 -5.37 -11.30 -7.87
CA MET A 114 -5.74 -9.89 -7.81
C MET A 114 -5.78 -9.28 -9.22
N PRO A 115 -6.92 -8.77 -9.70
CA PRO A 115 -6.95 -7.94 -10.91
C PRO A 115 -6.17 -6.64 -10.69
N LEU A 116 -5.45 -6.21 -11.75
CA LEU A 116 -4.60 -5.03 -11.72
C LEU A 116 -5.25 -3.85 -12.43
N VAL A 117 -5.09 -2.66 -11.86
CA VAL A 117 -5.47 -1.37 -12.45
C VAL A 117 -4.26 -0.44 -12.38
N SER A 118 -4.01 0.31 -13.45
CA SER A 118 -2.98 1.35 -13.46
C SER A 118 -3.63 2.73 -13.30
N MET A 119 -3.04 3.58 -12.48
CA MET A 119 -3.49 4.96 -12.23
C MET A 119 -2.30 5.89 -12.04
N GLU A 120 -2.53 7.19 -12.21
CA GLU A 120 -1.60 8.20 -11.70
C GLU A 120 -1.74 8.33 -10.18
N PRO A 121 -0.67 8.71 -9.46
CA PRO A 121 -0.68 8.78 -7.99
C PRO A 121 -1.76 9.71 -7.42
N GLU A 122 -1.96 10.87 -8.03
CA GLU A 122 -2.97 11.85 -7.63
C GLU A 122 -4.39 11.31 -7.84
N GLU A 123 -4.63 10.65 -8.97
CA GLU A 123 -5.91 10.00 -9.27
C GLU A 123 -6.19 8.89 -8.26
N HIS A 124 -5.19 8.06 -7.96
CA HIS A 124 -5.29 7.01 -6.96
C HIS A 124 -5.67 7.57 -5.59
N ASP A 125 -4.94 8.58 -5.11
CA ASP A 125 -5.16 9.14 -3.77
C ASP A 125 -6.53 9.80 -3.66
N LEU A 126 -6.99 10.47 -4.73
CA LEU A 126 -8.33 11.03 -4.82
C LEU A 126 -9.41 9.92 -4.77
N HIS A 127 -9.26 8.87 -5.57
CA HIS A 127 -10.18 7.74 -5.56
C HIS A 127 -10.24 7.07 -4.19
N THR A 128 -9.08 6.81 -3.58
CA THR A 128 -8.99 6.17 -2.26
C THR A 128 -9.65 7.03 -1.18
N ALA A 129 -9.48 8.37 -1.25
CA ALA A 129 -10.14 9.29 -0.35
C ALA A 129 -11.68 9.18 -0.43
N TYR A 130 -12.24 9.12 -1.63
CA TYR A 130 -13.70 9.03 -1.81
C TYR A 130 -14.27 7.64 -1.51
N VAL A 131 -13.62 6.59 -1.99
CA VAL A 131 -14.17 5.23 -1.91
C VAL A 131 -13.96 4.58 -0.54
N SER A 132 -12.89 4.93 0.15
CA SER A 132 -12.49 4.31 1.42
C SER A 132 -12.54 5.31 2.58
N HIS A 133 -11.78 6.38 2.53
CA HIS A 133 -11.57 7.23 3.69
C HIS A 133 -12.82 7.99 4.12
N ILE A 134 -13.59 8.57 3.18
CA ILE A 134 -14.84 9.29 3.50
C ILE A 134 -15.86 8.37 4.15
N SER A 135 -16.02 7.13 3.66
CA SER A 135 -16.94 6.17 4.23
C SER A 135 -16.56 5.79 5.67
N HIS A 136 -15.27 5.66 5.97
CA HIS A 136 -14.80 5.44 7.34
C HIS A 136 -15.06 6.64 8.23
N VAL A 137 -14.70 7.85 7.80
CA VAL A 137 -14.91 9.09 8.57
C VAL A 137 -16.41 9.28 8.88
N THR A 138 -17.29 9.10 7.90
CA THR A 138 -18.73 9.23 8.11
C THR A 138 -19.28 8.16 9.04
N SER A 139 -18.80 6.92 8.94
CA SER A 139 -19.21 5.82 9.84
C SER A 139 -18.76 6.09 11.28
N PHE A 140 -17.54 6.56 11.49
CA PHE A 140 -17.07 6.94 12.82
C PHE A 140 -17.81 8.13 13.39
N ALA A 141 -18.06 9.18 12.59
CA ALA A 141 -18.83 10.34 13.02
C ALA A 141 -20.24 9.95 13.44
N LEU A 142 -20.92 9.10 12.64
CA LEU A 142 -22.23 8.60 12.98
C LEU A 142 -22.23 7.77 14.25
N ALA A 143 -21.28 6.83 14.40
CA ALA A 143 -21.16 6.01 15.59
C ALA A 143 -20.92 6.84 16.84
N LEU A 144 -20.04 7.84 16.80
CA LEU A 144 -19.80 8.77 17.92
C LEU A 144 -21.06 9.53 18.29
N THR A 145 -21.79 10.05 17.31
CA THR A 145 -23.03 10.80 17.53
C THR A 145 -24.09 9.94 18.24
N VAL A 146 -24.26 8.68 17.79
CA VAL A 146 -25.19 7.74 18.42
C VAL A 146 -24.78 7.42 19.86
N LEU A 147 -23.52 7.08 20.09
CA LEU A 147 -22.99 6.74 21.40
C LEU A 147 -23.07 7.92 22.39
N GLU A 148 -22.85 9.15 21.95
CA GLU A 148 -23.03 10.34 22.77
C GLU A 148 -24.48 10.50 23.19
N LYS A 149 -25.43 10.33 22.26
CA LYS A 149 -26.87 10.41 22.56
C LYS A 149 -27.34 9.31 23.51
N GLU A 150 -26.89 8.08 23.33
CA GLU A 150 -27.20 7.00 24.27
C GLU A 150 -26.71 7.29 25.68
N ARG A 151 -25.55 7.91 25.83
CA ARG A 151 -25.02 8.30 27.15
C ARG A 151 -25.80 9.45 27.79
N GLU A 152 -26.30 10.41 27.00
CA GLU A 152 -27.06 11.54 27.51
C GLU A 152 -28.49 11.14 27.89
N GLU A 153 -29.14 10.29 27.15
CA GLU A 153 -30.57 10.00 27.31
C GLU A 153 -30.86 8.70 28.05
N GLN A 154 -29.84 7.93 28.38
CA GLN A 154 -29.86 6.66 29.13
C GLN A 154 -30.74 5.52 28.57
N HIS A 155 -31.60 5.79 27.56
CA HIS A 155 -32.41 4.79 26.87
C HIS A 155 -32.88 5.32 25.51
N ILE A 156 -32.19 4.98 24.43
CA ILE A 156 -32.74 5.17 23.06
C ILE A 156 -33.43 3.89 22.55
N PHE A 157 -33.16 2.72 23.18
CA PHE A 157 -33.82 1.43 22.94
C PHE A 157 -33.93 0.59 24.20
#